data_53c39417b13875e3cbef4a81fceb105d
#
_entry.id   53c39417b13875e3cbef4a81fceb105d
#
_cell.length_a   1.000
_cell.length_b   1.000
_cell.length_c   1.000
_cell.angle_alpha   90.00
_cell.angle_beta   90.00
_cell.angle_gamma   90.00
#
_symmetry.space_group_name_H-M   'P 1'
#
loop_
_entity.id
_entity.type
_entity.pdbx_description
1 polymer ?
#
loop_
_entity_poly.entity_id
_entity_poly.type
_entity_poly.pdbx_seq_one_letter_code
_entity_poly.pdbx_strand_id
1 'polypeptide(L)'
;MKYLIPFFLISTIVFSQDKVDPKDLEVWEPEPKIVEPYKLNGIPSDAIILFDGTDFSKWKSVNSDQEILWSLNKDKSMTVKPGTGAIHTIEEHGSIQLHIEWKTPVVISGDGQYRGNSGIFFQRRYEVQVLDSYENRTYSNGQAGAIYIEHIPLVNASLPPGKWQKYDIIFNAPKYDEKGVKIKNGSFIVFHNGVLIQNGVSILRPTVELDESIPNSLYLQDHG
;
A
#
# COMPACT_ATOMS: atom_id res chain seq x y z
N MET A 1 -36.15 68.01 23.41
CA MET A 1 -35.92 66.64 22.90
C MET A 1 -34.76 66.02 23.66
N LYS A 2 -35.07 65.07 24.54
CA LYS A 2 -34.02 64.36 25.32
C LYS A 2 -33.73 63.03 24.61
N TYR A 3 -32.49 62.81 24.14
CA TYR A 3 -32.08 61.57 23.52
C TYR A 3 -31.65 60.61 24.59
N LEU A 4 -32.30 59.43 24.69
CA LEU A 4 -31.92 58.32 25.50
C LEU A 4 -30.96 57.45 24.64
N ILE A 5 -29.69 57.31 25.10
CA ILE A 5 -28.72 56.40 24.48
C ILE A 5 -28.84 55.05 25.19
N PRO A 6 -29.20 53.95 24.50
CA PRO A 6 -29.22 52.63 25.14
C PRO A 6 -27.81 52.15 25.36
N PHE A 7 -27.48 51.80 26.60
CA PHE A 7 -26.22 51.14 26.97
C PHE A 7 -26.33 49.63 26.69
N PHE A 8 -25.65 49.16 25.66
CA PHE A 8 -25.54 47.70 25.38
C PHE A 8 -24.44 47.10 26.26
N LEU A 9 -24.84 46.27 27.23
CA LEU A 9 -23.90 45.47 28.02
C LEU A 9 -23.50 44.25 27.18
N ILE A 10 -22.26 44.22 26.62
CA ILE A 10 -21.68 43.05 25.97
C ILE A 10 -21.08 42.19 27.10
N SER A 11 -21.78 41.10 27.44
CA SER A 11 -21.22 40.07 28.32
C SER A 11 -20.27 39.19 27.51
N THR A 12 -18.97 39.34 27.73
CA THR A 12 -17.95 38.41 27.24
C THR A 12 -18.02 37.14 28.06
N ILE A 13 -18.52 36.05 27.44
CA ILE A 13 -18.38 34.69 28.03
C ILE A 13 -16.93 34.27 27.81
N VAL A 14 -16.12 34.29 28.87
CA VAL A 14 -14.79 33.72 28.87
C VAL A 14 -14.95 32.23 29.09
N PHE A 15 -14.76 31.44 28.03
CA PHE A 15 -14.56 29.99 28.19
C PHE A 15 -13.20 29.77 28.86
N SER A 16 -13.20 29.41 30.14
CA SER A 16 -12.01 28.84 30.78
C SER A 16 -11.79 27.46 30.14
N GLN A 17 -10.72 27.30 29.37
CA GLN A 17 -10.21 25.96 29.06
C GLN A 17 -9.57 25.45 30.34
N ASP A 18 -10.19 24.44 30.96
CA ASP A 18 -9.57 23.71 32.05
C ASP A 18 -8.23 23.17 31.56
N LYS A 19 -7.14 23.59 32.19
CA LYS A 19 -5.81 23.08 31.89
C LYS A 19 -5.76 21.64 32.38
N VAL A 20 -5.78 20.70 31.44
CA VAL A 20 -5.54 19.27 31.71
C VAL A 20 -4.10 19.13 32.22
N ASP A 21 -3.89 18.51 33.37
CA ASP A 21 -2.53 18.18 33.83
C ASP A 21 -1.97 17.11 32.86
N PRO A 22 -0.77 17.30 32.27
CA PRO A 22 -0.15 16.30 31.41
C PRO A 22 -0.04 14.90 32.04
N LYS A 23 0.08 14.81 33.35
CA LYS A 23 0.11 13.53 34.07
C LYS A 23 -1.19 12.73 33.96
N ASP A 24 -2.34 13.40 33.84
CA ASP A 24 -3.64 12.74 33.67
C ASP A 24 -3.79 12.07 32.30
N LEU A 25 -2.90 12.40 31.36
CA LEU A 25 -2.85 11.84 30.01
C LEU A 25 -1.79 10.74 29.82
N GLU A 26 -0.98 10.47 30.87
CA GLU A 26 0.03 9.43 30.81
C GLU A 26 -0.62 8.03 30.73
N VAL A 27 -0.23 7.25 29.74
CA VAL A 27 -0.64 5.85 29.57
C VAL A 27 0.60 4.97 29.64
N TRP A 28 0.73 4.21 30.69
CA TRP A 28 1.92 3.38 30.95
C TRP A 28 1.83 1.98 30.35
N GLU A 29 0.62 1.48 30.14
CA GLU A 29 0.37 0.15 29.61
C GLU A 29 -0.57 0.18 28.37
N PRO A 30 -0.34 -0.67 27.34
CA PRO A 30 0.76 -1.64 27.26
C PRO A 30 2.09 -0.97 26.85
N GLU A 31 3.21 -1.47 27.37
CA GLU A 31 4.53 -1.06 26.87
C GLU A 31 4.71 -1.45 25.39
N PRO A 32 5.31 -0.58 24.57
CA PRO A 32 5.63 -0.91 23.18
C PRO A 32 6.58 -2.11 23.08
N LYS A 33 6.26 -3.08 22.21
CA LYS A 33 7.11 -4.23 21.93
C LYS A 33 8.46 -3.77 21.38
N ILE A 34 9.55 -4.31 21.92
CA ILE A 34 10.90 -4.05 21.40
C ILE A 34 11.10 -4.82 20.09
N VAL A 35 11.47 -4.10 19.04
CA VAL A 35 11.84 -4.62 17.73
C VAL A 35 13.25 -4.16 17.40
N GLU A 36 14.12 -5.07 16.99
CA GLU A 36 15.45 -4.73 16.48
C GLU A 36 15.34 -4.31 15.01
N PRO A 37 15.56 -3.02 14.65
CA PRO A 37 15.23 -2.51 13.32
C PRO A 37 16.15 -3.03 12.20
N TYR A 38 17.35 -3.56 12.54
CA TYR A 38 18.37 -3.95 11.55
C TYR A 38 18.94 -5.34 11.81
N LYS A 39 18.16 -6.28 12.32
CA LYS A 39 18.65 -7.59 12.80
C LYS A 39 19.28 -8.43 11.71
N LEU A 40 18.67 -8.51 10.54
CA LEU A 40 19.10 -9.34 9.41
C LEU A 40 19.33 -8.46 8.18
N ASN A 41 20.56 -7.96 7.98
CA ASN A 41 20.90 -7.14 6.81
C ASN A 41 19.95 -5.96 6.54
N GLY A 42 19.49 -5.31 7.60
CA GLY A 42 18.56 -4.19 7.50
C GLY A 42 17.08 -4.57 7.61
N ILE A 43 16.76 -5.85 7.88
CA ILE A 43 15.40 -6.33 8.05
C ILE A 43 15.02 -6.29 9.54
N PRO A 44 13.88 -5.71 9.94
CA PRO A 44 13.38 -5.72 11.31
C PRO A 44 13.19 -7.14 11.87
N SER A 45 13.37 -7.31 13.19
CA SER A 45 13.30 -8.62 13.83
C SER A 45 11.91 -9.28 13.81
N ASP A 46 10.86 -8.53 13.56
CA ASP A 46 9.47 -8.96 13.48
C ASP A 46 8.93 -9.03 12.03
N ALA A 47 9.79 -8.82 11.04
CA ALA A 47 9.41 -8.90 9.64
C ALA A 47 9.18 -10.35 9.20
N ILE A 48 8.14 -10.58 8.42
CA ILE A 48 7.88 -11.84 7.72
C ILE A 48 8.53 -11.75 6.34
N ILE A 49 9.57 -12.56 6.10
CA ILE A 49 10.23 -12.62 4.81
C ILE A 49 9.36 -13.46 3.88
N LEU A 50 8.73 -12.81 2.90
CA LEU A 50 7.88 -13.49 1.91
C LEU A 50 8.69 -14.13 0.78
N PHE A 51 9.87 -13.57 0.46
CA PHE A 51 10.76 -14.09 -0.58
C PHE A 51 12.20 -13.68 -0.26
N ASP A 52 13.10 -14.65 -0.19
CA ASP A 52 14.53 -14.45 0.11
C ASP A 52 15.46 -14.81 -1.07
N GLY A 53 14.86 -15.15 -2.21
CA GLY A 53 15.58 -15.54 -3.43
C GLY A 53 15.95 -17.02 -3.52
N THR A 54 15.48 -17.86 -2.59
CA THR A 54 15.81 -19.29 -2.59
C THR A 54 14.72 -20.15 -3.21
N ASP A 55 13.45 -19.88 -2.90
CA ASP A 55 12.32 -20.68 -3.37
C ASP A 55 10.98 -19.90 -3.32
N PHE A 56 9.90 -20.55 -3.70
CA PHE A 56 8.54 -20.05 -3.62
C PHE A 56 7.73 -20.65 -2.45
N SER A 57 8.37 -21.12 -1.39
CA SER A 57 7.72 -21.84 -0.28
C SER A 57 6.60 -21.04 0.41
N LYS A 58 6.58 -19.70 0.29
CA LYS A 58 5.54 -18.82 0.80
C LYS A 58 4.46 -18.47 -0.21
N TRP A 59 4.56 -18.97 -1.44
CA TRP A 59 3.74 -18.58 -2.58
C TRP A 59 3.01 -19.75 -3.21
N LYS A 60 1.90 -19.46 -3.89
CA LYS A 60 1.14 -20.40 -4.72
C LYS A 60 0.84 -19.76 -6.07
N SER A 61 0.70 -20.62 -7.10
CA SER A 61 0.10 -20.21 -8.36
C SER A 61 -1.38 -19.90 -8.17
N VAL A 62 -1.91 -18.92 -8.90
CA VAL A 62 -3.37 -18.69 -8.96
C VAL A 62 -4.11 -19.86 -9.59
N ASN A 63 -3.44 -20.63 -10.42
CA ASN A 63 -3.93 -21.89 -10.99
C ASN A 63 -3.64 -23.00 -9.96
N SER A 64 -4.59 -23.30 -9.09
CA SER A 64 -4.49 -24.03 -7.83
C SER A 64 -3.71 -25.34 -7.84
N ASP A 65 -3.57 -26.00 -9.01
CA ASP A 65 -2.92 -27.31 -9.15
C ASP A 65 -1.61 -27.24 -9.94
N GLN A 66 -1.10 -26.04 -10.21
CA GLN A 66 0.12 -25.84 -11.00
C GLN A 66 1.25 -25.30 -10.15
N GLU A 67 2.46 -25.76 -10.45
CA GLU A 67 3.68 -25.16 -9.92
C GLU A 67 3.84 -23.72 -10.40
N ILE A 68 4.53 -22.90 -9.60
CA ILE A 68 4.93 -21.55 -10.02
C ILE A 68 5.99 -21.68 -11.09
N LEU A 69 5.71 -21.12 -12.28
CA LEU A 69 6.62 -21.17 -13.43
C LEU A 69 7.49 -19.92 -13.58
N TRP A 70 7.37 -18.95 -12.65
CA TRP A 70 8.27 -17.79 -12.59
C TRP A 70 9.71 -18.22 -12.37
N SER A 71 10.66 -17.46 -12.91
CA SER A 71 12.08 -17.83 -12.82
C SER A 71 12.71 -17.30 -11.54
N LEU A 72 13.50 -18.14 -10.86
CA LEU A 72 14.44 -17.71 -9.82
C LEU A 72 15.77 -17.35 -10.47
N ASN A 73 16.27 -16.15 -10.17
CA ASN A 73 17.49 -15.61 -10.77
C ASN A 73 18.70 -15.74 -9.84
N LYS A 74 19.91 -15.72 -10.43
CA LYS A 74 21.17 -15.79 -9.67
C LYS A 74 21.38 -14.60 -8.71
N ASP A 75 20.77 -13.46 -9.00
CA ASP A 75 20.78 -12.24 -8.17
C ASP A 75 19.73 -12.28 -7.05
N LYS A 76 19.10 -13.45 -6.82
CA LYS A 76 18.07 -13.68 -5.82
C LYS A 76 16.76 -12.93 -6.09
N SER A 77 16.53 -12.50 -7.30
CA SER A 77 15.22 -11.99 -7.72
C SER A 77 14.36 -13.09 -8.34
N MET A 78 13.06 -12.83 -8.47
CA MET A 78 12.15 -13.64 -9.29
C MET A 78 11.70 -12.84 -10.49
N THR A 79 11.51 -13.51 -11.63
CA THR A 79 11.01 -12.88 -12.86
C THR A 79 9.70 -13.52 -13.28
N VAL A 80 8.71 -12.68 -13.53
CA VAL A 80 7.44 -13.09 -14.15
C VAL A 80 7.73 -13.78 -15.47
N LYS A 81 7.14 -14.96 -15.67
CA LYS A 81 7.11 -15.62 -16.98
C LYS A 81 5.75 -15.36 -17.61
N PRO A 82 5.69 -14.55 -18.67
CA PRO A 82 4.45 -14.14 -19.29
C PRO A 82 3.52 -15.30 -19.65
N GLY A 83 2.24 -15.16 -19.33
CA GLY A 83 1.20 -16.15 -19.66
C GLY A 83 1.20 -17.40 -18.79
N THR A 84 2.00 -17.46 -17.72
CA THR A 84 2.01 -18.62 -16.79
C THR A 84 1.11 -18.44 -15.57
N GLY A 85 0.51 -17.27 -15.44
CA GLY A 85 -0.36 -16.89 -14.33
C GLY A 85 0.36 -16.17 -13.20
N ALA A 86 -0.42 -15.45 -12.45
CA ALA A 86 0.02 -14.70 -11.28
C ALA A 86 0.32 -15.64 -10.10
N ILE A 87 0.97 -15.10 -9.07
CA ILE A 87 1.23 -15.79 -7.82
C ILE A 87 0.64 -15.04 -6.64
N HIS A 88 0.34 -15.75 -5.56
CA HIS A 88 -0.12 -15.13 -4.33
C HIS A 88 0.49 -15.80 -3.09
N THR A 89 0.53 -15.08 -1.96
CA THR A 89 1.02 -15.67 -0.73
C THR A 89 0.11 -16.79 -0.23
N ILE A 90 0.69 -17.79 0.44
CA ILE A 90 -0.07 -18.84 1.11
C ILE A 90 -0.86 -18.25 2.27
N GLU A 91 -0.19 -17.38 3.05
CA GLU A 91 -0.81 -16.71 4.18
C GLU A 91 -1.65 -15.51 3.72
N GLU A 92 -2.78 -15.34 4.37
CA GLU A 92 -3.64 -14.19 4.23
C GLU A 92 -3.20 -13.08 5.17
N HIS A 93 -3.63 -11.85 4.90
CA HIS A 93 -3.28 -10.72 5.74
C HIS A 93 -4.43 -9.74 5.93
N GLY A 94 -4.42 -9.05 7.08
CA GLY A 94 -5.21 -7.85 7.32
C GLY A 94 -4.45 -6.59 6.93
N SER A 95 -4.35 -5.63 7.85
CA SER A 95 -3.47 -4.46 7.67
C SER A 95 -2.01 -4.87 7.77
N ILE A 96 -1.18 -4.37 6.85
CA ILE A 96 0.25 -4.70 6.80
C ILE A 96 1.08 -3.48 6.37
N GLN A 97 2.35 -3.51 6.74
CA GLN A 97 3.40 -2.76 6.07
C GLN A 97 4.16 -3.73 5.14
N LEU A 98 4.30 -3.37 3.87
CA LEU A 98 5.02 -4.14 2.86
C LEU A 98 6.21 -3.34 2.35
N HIS A 99 7.39 -3.98 2.34
CA HIS A 99 8.53 -3.54 1.54
C HIS A 99 8.68 -4.47 0.35
N ILE A 100 8.76 -3.95 -0.86
CA ILE A 100 8.94 -4.72 -2.09
C ILE A 100 9.80 -3.96 -3.09
N GLU A 101 10.75 -4.67 -3.69
CA GLU A 101 11.57 -4.17 -4.80
C GLU A 101 11.11 -4.79 -6.12
N TRP A 102 11.06 -3.98 -7.16
CA TRP A 102 10.65 -4.44 -8.48
C TRP A 102 11.45 -3.75 -9.59
N LYS A 103 11.48 -4.36 -10.76
CA LYS A 103 12.25 -3.85 -11.90
C LYS A 103 11.54 -4.19 -13.21
N THR A 104 11.34 -3.20 -14.05
CA THR A 104 10.83 -3.40 -15.41
C THR A 104 11.94 -3.87 -16.35
N PRO A 105 11.60 -4.51 -17.48
CA PRO A 105 12.58 -4.92 -18.48
C PRO A 105 13.47 -3.75 -18.94
N VAL A 106 14.76 -4.03 -19.20
CA VAL A 106 15.71 -3.05 -19.75
C VAL A 106 15.32 -2.63 -21.16
N VAL A 107 14.85 -3.59 -21.95
CA VAL A 107 14.38 -3.34 -23.31
C VAL A 107 12.93 -2.86 -23.24
N ILE A 108 12.73 -1.61 -23.67
CA ILE A 108 11.41 -1.01 -23.74
C ILE A 108 10.62 -1.68 -24.88
N SER A 109 9.44 -2.17 -24.55
CA SER A 109 8.47 -2.71 -25.51
C SER A 109 7.10 -2.12 -25.21
N GLY A 110 6.41 -1.63 -26.23
CA GLY A 110 5.12 -0.97 -26.08
C GLY A 110 5.21 0.47 -25.53
N ASP A 111 4.04 1.02 -25.23
CA ASP A 111 3.83 2.34 -24.67
C ASP A 111 2.63 2.34 -23.73
N GLY A 112 2.46 3.41 -22.95
CA GLY A 112 1.35 3.54 -22.00
C GLY A 112 1.26 2.33 -21.06
N GLN A 113 0.11 1.68 -20.99
CA GLN A 113 -0.16 0.52 -20.14
C GLN A 113 0.47 -0.79 -20.65
N TYR A 114 0.99 -0.83 -21.87
CA TYR A 114 1.68 -2.01 -22.41
C TYR A 114 3.16 -2.07 -22.08
N ARG A 115 3.65 -1.13 -21.28
CA ARG A 115 5.07 -0.98 -20.99
C ARG A 115 5.41 -1.44 -19.57
N GLY A 116 5.89 -2.68 -19.43
CA GLY A 116 6.32 -3.25 -18.15
C GLY A 116 5.24 -3.24 -17.06
N ASN A 117 4.02 -3.58 -17.46
CA ASN A 117 2.85 -3.58 -16.58
C ASN A 117 2.82 -4.80 -15.66
N SER A 118 2.42 -4.56 -14.42
CA SER A 118 2.10 -5.55 -13.40
C SER A 118 1.31 -4.87 -12.27
N GLY A 119 0.92 -5.60 -11.24
CA GLY A 119 0.22 -5.07 -10.08
C GLY A 119 0.55 -5.82 -8.80
N ILE A 120 0.56 -5.10 -7.69
CA ILE A 120 0.66 -5.65 -6.35
C ILE A 120 -0.72 -5.51 -5.70
N PHE A 121 -1.41 -6.64 -5.49
CA PHE A 121 -2.77 -6.64 -4.98
C PHE A 121 -2.79 -7.02 -3.51
N PHE A 122 -3.25 -6.12 -2.68
CA PHE A 122 -3.51 -6.34 -1.27
C PHE A 122 -4.85 -7.06 -1.12
N GLN A 123 -4.84 -8.16 -0.38
CA GLN A 123 -5.99 -9.05 -0.22
C GLN A 123 -6.60 -9.49 -1.56
N ARG A 124 -5.78 -9.60 -2.63
CA ARG A 124 -6.17 -9.93 -4.01
C ARG A 124 -7.21 -8.98 -4.63
N ARG A 125 -7.42 -7.81 -4.06
CA ARG A 125 -8.51 -6.87 -4.42
C ARG A 125 -8.03 -5.49 -4.77
N TYR A 126 -7.11 -4.96 -3.97
CA TYR A 126 -6.72 -3.54 -4.00
C TYR A 126 -5.33 -3.41 -4.61
N GLU A 127 -5.29 -2.84 -5.78
CA GLU A 127 -4.07 -2.79 -6.60
C GLU A 127 -3.27 -1.52 -6.36
N VAL A 128 -1.98 -1.70 -6.08
CA VAL A 128 -0.94 -0.70 -6.27
C VAL A 128 -0.24 -1.00 -7.59
N GLN A 129 -0.36 -0.09 -8.55
CA GLN A 129 0.13 -0.26 -9.90
C GLN A 129 1.65 -0.38 -9.98
N VAL A 130 2.13 -1.33 -10.76
CA VAL A 130 3.52 -1.45 -11.23
C VAL A 130 3.54 -1.20 -12.73
N LEU A 131 4.34 -0.22 -13.17
CA LEU A 131 4.43 0.17 -14.57
C LEU A 131 5.81 0.79 -14.84
N ASP A 132 6.34 0.63 -16.02
CA ASP A 132 7.42 1.51 -16.48
C ASP A 132 6.83 2.89 -16.81
N SER A 133 6.83 3.75 -15.80
CA SER A 133 6.32 5.13 -15.88
C SER A 133 7.41 6.16 -16.19
N TYR A 134 8.66 5.73 -16.41
CA TYR A 134 9.74 6.64 -16.76
C TYR A 134 9.58 7.13 -18.21
N GLU A 135 9.37 8.45 -18.38
CA GLU A 135 9.12 9.05 -19.70
C GLU A 135 8.04 8.31 -20.52
N ASN A 136 7.00 7.84 -19.83
CA ASN A 136 5.91 7.07 -20.39
C ASN A 136 4.57 7.72 -20.06
N ARG A 137 3.86 8.20 -21.05
CA ARG A 137 2.57 8.86 -20.88
C ARG A 137 1.43 7.85 -20.97
N THR A 138 0.60 7.80 -19.91
CA THR A 138 -0.67 7.08 -19.88
C THR A 138 -1.65 7.86 -18.99
N TYR A 139 -2.84 7.32 -18.75
CA TYR A 139 -3.77 7.94 -17.78
C TYR A 139 -3.17 7.97 -16.38
N SER A 140 -3.36 9.10 -15.68
CA SER A 140 -2.61 9.40 -14.46
C SER A 140 -2.91 8.45 -13.30
N ASN A 141 -4.15 7.95 -13.19
CA ASN A 141 -4.54 6.95 -12.19
C ASN A 141 -4.22 5.49 -12.57
N GLY A 142 -3.38 5.28 -13.60
CA GLY A 142 -2.76 4.03 -13.99
C GLY A 142 -1.23 4.11 -14.07
N GLN A 143 -0.62 5.19 -13.60
CA GLN A 143 0.83 5.31 -13.46
C GLN A 143 1.35 4.45 -12.30
N ALA A 144 2.66 4.19 -12.29
CA ALA A 144 3.31 3.45 -11.20
C ALA A 144 2.98 4.07 -9.84
N GLY A 145 2.51 3.24 -8.89
CA GLY A 145 2.10 3.66 -7.56
C GLY A 145 0.71 4.29 -7.47
N ALA A 146 -0.07 4.32 -8.56
CA ALA A 146 -1.49 4.60 -8.48
C ALA A 146 -2.20 3.54 -7.63
N ILE A 147 -3.20 3.93 -6.86
CA ILE A 147 -4.25 3.00 -6.47
C ILE A 147 -5.13 2.90 -7.70
N TYR A 148 -5.01 1.76 -8.39
CA TYR A 148 -5.41 1.63 -9.79
C TYR A 148 -6.84 2.10 -10.06
N ILE A 149 -6.97 3.03 -11.01
CA ILE A 149 -8.22 3.72 -11.42
C ILE A 149 -8.87 4.60 -10.33
N GLU A 150 -8.37 4.59 -9.08
CA GLU A 150 -8.92 5.42 -8.00
C GLU A 150 -8.07 6.67 -7.74
N HIS A 151 -6.79 6.50 -7.38
CA HIS A 151 -5.95 7.61 -6.93
C HIS A 151 -4.71 7.78 -7.80
N ILE A 152 -4.53 9.01 -8.24
CA ILE A 152 -3.33 9.45 -8.96
C ILE A 152 -2.17 9.57 -7.97
N PRO A 153 -0.94 9.09 -8.28
CA PRO A 153 0.23 9.38 -7.47
C PRO A 153 0.49 10.89 -7.40
N LEU A 154 0.90 11.38 -6.23
CA LEU A 154 1.24 12.80 -6.02
C LEU A 154 2.34 13.29 -6.97
N VAL A 155 3.30 12.42 -7.27
CA VAL A 155 4.40 12.65 -8.22
C VAL A 155 4.81 11.33 -8.88
N ASN A 156 5.48 11.39 -10.02
CA ASN A 156 6.13 10.25 -10.66
C ASN A 156 7.59 10.16 -10.15
N ALA A 157 7.88 9.17 -9.31
CA ALA A 157 9.20 8.91 -8.74
C ALA A 157 9.93 7.74 -9.42
N SER A 158 9.52 7.35 -10.64
CA SER A 158 10.09 6.23 -11.38
C SER A 158 11.52 6.47 -11.81
N LEU A 159 12.38 5.48 -11.62
CA LEU A 159 13.71 5.39 -12.22
C LEU A 159 13.61 4.81 -13.65
N PRO A 160 14.64 4.98 -14.50
CA PRO A 160 14.66 4.39 -15.84
C PRO A 160 14.45 2.87 -15.86
N PRO A 161 13.95 2.31 -16.99
CA PRO A 161 13.81 0.87 -17.19
C PRO A 161 15.07 0.10 -16.83
N GLY A 162 14.94 -1.10 -16.27
CA GLY A 162 16.05 -1.92 -15.82
C GLY A 162 16.72 -1.48 -14.51
N LYS A 163 16.25 -0.40 -13.88
CA LYS A 163 16.66 -0.02 -12.52
C LYS A 163 15.69 -0.59 -11.50
N TRP A 164 16.21 -1.05 -10.35
CA TRP A 164 15.40 -1.46 -9.24
C TRP A 164 14.63 -0.29 -8.67
N GLN A 165 13.34 -0.47 -8.49
CA GLN A 165 12.39 0.41 -7.83
C GLN A 165 12.06 -0.16 -6.46
N LYS A 166 11.68 0.70 -5.52
CA LYS A 166 11.26 0.29 -4.17
C LYS A 166 9.90 0.87 -3.86
N TYR A 167 9.02 0.02 -3.36
CA TYR A 167 7.80 0.47 -2.69
C TYR A 167 7.87 0.14 -1.21
N ASP A 168 7.59 1.14 -0.37
CA ASP A 168 7.25 0.98 1.02
C ASP A 168 5.77 1.36 1.17
N ILE A 169 4.93 0.39 1.52
CA ILE A 169 3.49 0.53 1.47
C ILE A 169 2.91 0.21 2.84
N ILE A 170 2.09 1.12 3.38
CA ILE A 170 1.25 0.86 4.54
C ILE A 170 -0.17 0.69 4.03
N PHE A 171 -0.70 -0.52 4.18
CA PHE A 171 -2.08 -0.87 3.86
C PHE A 171 -2.87 -1.04 5.15
N ASN A 172 -3.93 -0.24 5.31
CA ASN A 172 -4.94 -0.45 6.32
C ASN A 172 -6.14 -1.12 5.66
N ALA A 173 -6.44 -2.35 6.08
CA ALA A 173 -7.59 -3.08 5.58
C ALA A 173 -8.91 -2.39 5.97
N PRO A 174 -9.95 -2.47 5.15
CA PRO A 174 -11.29 -2.01 5.54
C PRO A 174 -11.80 -2.78 6.77
N LYS A 175 -12.67 -2.15 7.53
CA LYS A 175 -13.30 -2.78 8.71
C LYS A 175 -14.78 -3.00 8.46
N TYR A 176 -15.27 -4.12 8.96
CA TYR A 176 -16.66 -4.55 8.85
C TYR A 176 -17.23 -4.80 10.24
N ASP A 177 -18.52 -4.63 10.40
CA ASP A 177 -19.24 -5.04 11.58
C ASP A 177 -19.58 -6.56 11.55
N GLU A 178 -20.20 -7.06 12.62
CA GLU A 178 -20.61 -8.47 12.73
C GLU A 178 -21.63 -8.92 11.66
N LYS A 179 -22.24 -7.97 10.98
CA LYS A 179 -23.21 -8.23 9.90
C LYS A 179 -22.56 -8.14 8.51
N GLY A 180 -21.24 -7.92 8.43
CA GLY A 180 -20.52 -7.75 7.18
C GLY A 180 -20.72 -6.37 6.51
N VAL A 181 -21.24 -5.37 7.25
CA VAL A 181 -21.37 -4.02 6.73
C VAL A 181 -20.06 -3.27 6.92
N LYS A 182 -19.53 -2.66 5.85
CA LYS A 182 -18.30 -1.87 5.89
C LYS A 182 -18.48 -0.63 6.77
N ILE A 183 -17.77 -0.56 7.89
CA ILE A 183 -17.82 0.55 8.86
C ILE A 183 -16.63 1.50 8.71
N LYS A 184 -15.56 1.09 8.04
CA LYS A 184 -14.40 1.92 7.75
C LYS A 184 -13.76 1.48 6.43
N ASN A 185 -13.50 2.43 5.55
CA ASN A 185 -12.73 2.18 4.34
C ASN A 185 -11.29 1.81 4.68
N GLY A 186 -10.68 0.98 3.83
CA GLY A 186 -9.25 0.78 3.81
C GLY A 186 -8.52 2.04 3.38
N SER A 187 -7.20 2.05 3.53
CA SER A 187 -6.37 3.18 3.07
C SER A 187 -4.96 2.74 2.71
N PHE A 188 -4.31 3.55 1.86
CA PHE A 188 -2.91 3.38 1.49
C PHE A 188 -2.07 4.60 1.83
N ILE A 189 -0.84 4.35 2.35
CA ILE A 189 0.29 5.25 2.27
C ILE A 189 1.34 4.53 1.44
N VAL A 190 1.87 5.18 0.40
CA VAL A 190 2.86 4.57 -0.49
C VAL A 190 4.04 5.51 -0.68
N PHE A 191 5.23 4.98 -0.44
CA PHE A 191 6.48 5.60 -0.86
C PHE A 191 7.05 4.84 -2.06
N HIS A 192 7.46 5.57 -3.08
CA HIS A 192 8.16 5.05 -4.25
C HIS A 192 9.57 5.64 -4.28
N ASN A 193 10.58 4.79 -4.20
CA ASN A 193 11.98 5.20 -4.10
C ASN A 193 12.25 6.23 -2.99
N GLY A 194 11.56 6.08 -1.85
CA GLY A 194 11.64 7.00 -0.70
C GLY A 194 10.82 8.28 -0.83
N VAL A 195 10.12 8.49 -1.94
CA VAL A 195 9.25 9.66 -2.17
C VAL A 195 7.81 9.29 -1.85
N LEU A 196 7.13 10.10 -1.03
CA LEU A 196 5.71 9.91 -0.71
C LEU A 196 4.86 10.19 -1.96
N ILE A 197 4.12 9.17 -2.42
CA ILE A 197 3.29 9.25 -3.62
C ILE A 197 1.80 9.01 -3.34
N GLN A 198 1.45 8.37 -2.21
CA GLN A 198 0.07 8.26 -1.71
C GLN A 198 0.07 8.59 -0.21
N ASN A 199 -0.75 9.53 0.23
CA ASN A 199 -0.75 10.02 1.61
C ASN A 199 -2.09 9.71 2.31
N GLY A 200 -2.23 8.48 2.79
CA GLY A 200 -3.41 8.06 3.55
C GLY A 200 -4.71 8.08 2.72
N VAL A 201 -4.61 7.80 1.41
CA VAL A 201 -5.76 7.82 0.52
C VAL A 201 -6.73 6.70 0.85
N SER A 202 -8.03 7.02 0.86
CA SER A 202 -9.10 6.07 1.19
C SER A 202 -9.44 5.20 0.00
N ILE A 203 -9.57 3.90 0.21
CA ILE A 203 -9.99 2.94 -0.81
C ILE A 203 -11.52 2.93 -0.83
N LEU A 204 -12.12 3.27 -1.96
CA LEU A 204 -13.57 3.32 -2.11
C LEU A 204 -14.14 1.99 -2.60
N ARG A 205 -13.40 1.30 -3.47
CA ARG A 205 -13.82 0.04 -4.10
C ARG A 205 -12.63 -0.87 -4.38
N PRO A 206 -12.83 -2.20 -4.50
CA PRO A 206 -11.79 -3.11 -4.96
C PRO A 206 -11.53 -2.94 -6.47
N THR A 207 -10.29 -3.20 -6.90
CA THR A 207 -9.94 -3.33 -8.32
C THR A 207 -10.51 -4.66 -8.88
N VAL A 208 -10.51 -5.70 -8.04
CA VAL A 208 -11.10 -7.00 -8.34
C VAL A 208 -12.23 -7.28 -7.36
N GLU A 209 -13.42 -7.56 -7.87
CA GLU A 209 -14.59 -7.86 -7.04
C GLU A 209 -14.45 -9.24 -6.38
N LEU A 210 -14.15 -9.23 -5.10
CA LEU A 210 -14.14 -10.38 -4.20
C LEU A 210 -14.80 -9.96 -2.89
N ASP A 211 -15.19 -10.92 -2.06
CA ASP A 211 -15.73 -10.61 -0.74
C ASP A 211 -14.72 -9.82 0.11
N GLU A 212 -15.00 -8.54 0.32
CA GLU A 212 -14.12 -7.65 1.05
C GLU A 212 -14.14 -7.86 2.57
N SER A 213 -15.13 -8.59 3.12
CA SER A 213 -15.33 -8.77 4.57
C SER A 213 -14.35 -9.74 5.20
N ILE A 214 -13.67 -10.56 4.39
CA ILE A 214 -12.70 -11.57 4.86
C ILE A 214 -11.27 -11.18 4.45
N PRO A 215 -10.24 -11.51 5.26
CA PRO A 215 -8.84 -11.40 4.84
C PRO A 215 -8.57 -12.22 3.57
N ASN A 216 -7.51 -11.86 2.86
CA ASN A 216 -7.03 -12.61 1.70
C ASN A 216 -5.52 -12.37 1.52
N SER A 217 -4.90 -13.09 0.60
CA SER A 217 -3.46 -13.08 0.37
C SER A 217 -2.97 -11.84 -0.41
N LEU A 218 -1.66 -11.59 -0.33
CA LEU A 218 -0.97 -10.70 -1.24
C LEU A 218 -0.82 -11.39 -2.61
N TYR A 219 -1.04 -10.66 -3.68
CA TYR A 219 -1.02 -11.19 -5.04
C TYR A 219 -0.11 -10.35 -5.92
N LEU A 220 0.70 -11.01 -6.75
CA LEU A 220 1.56 -10.40 -7.75
C LEU A 220 1.09 -10.81 -9.14
N GLN A 221 0.85 -9.83 -9.99
CA GLN A 221 0.21 -10.02 -11.28
C GLN A 221 1.21 -10.47 -12.36
N ASP A 222 0.80 -11.46 -13.16
CA ASP A 222 1.32 -11.71 -14.50
C ASP A 222 0.41 -10.97 -15.49
N HIS A 223 0.93 -9.94 -16.13
CA HIS A 223 0.19 -9.13 -17.12
C HIS A 223 0.61 -9.43 -18.57
N GLY A 224 1.54 -10.34 -18.80
CA GLY A 224 2.02 -10.76 -20.13
C GLY A 224 3.38 -10.20 -20.52
#